data_181cf6d65ab62d57fa7d628917ecda95
#
_entry.id   181cf6d65ab62d57fa7d628917ecda95
#
_cell.length_a   1.000
_cell.length_b   1.000
_cell.length_c   1.000
_cell.angle_alpha   90.00
_cell.angle_beta   90.00
_cell.angle_gamma   90.00
#
_symmetry.space_group_name_H-M   'P 1'
#
loop_
_entity.id
_entity.type
_entity.pdbx_description
1 polymer ?
#
loop_
_entity_poly.entity_id
_entity_poly.type
_entity_poly.pdbx_seq_one_letter_code
_entity_poly.pdbx_strand_id
1 'polypeptide(L)'
;LPASYHKAALAIGNFDGIHKGHVAVINKAKFIAMENKLKLGVLTFEPHPKCFFSEKYNFFRLTNFREKFLILKSYKVDFLINIKFNSEFLKISADKFILNKLIKELNVSNVITGFDFVFGNNKKGDVELIKSYSDKTKKFEYHEVSEIKQKNLEISSSVIRNLLRKGMIMEANNLLSRNWAISSVVISGEKNGRKIGFKTANLKVNKFCNLAYGVYLVKVQI
;
A
#
# COMPACT_ATOMS: atom_id res chain seq x y z
N LEU A 1 -18.98 6.57 -4.81
CA LEU A 1 -18.98 5.90 -3.52
C LEU A 1 -20.41 5.85 -2.99
N PRO A 2 -20.90 4.72 -2.46
CA PRO A 2 -22.20 4.67 -1.79
C PRO A 2 -22.28 5.68 -0.64
N ALA A 3 -23.44 6.30 -0.44
CA ALA A 3 -23.63 7.34 0.58
C ALA A 3 -23.26 6.89 2.00
N SER A 4 -23.43 5.59 2.29
CA SER A 4 -23.06 4.96 3.57
C SER A 4 -21.56 5.02 3.90
N TYR A 5 -20.71 5.34 2.94
CA TYR A 5 -19.26 5.49 3.10
C TYR A 5 -18.78 6.95 2.98
N HIS A 6 -19.71 7.91 2.80
CA HIS A 6 -19.39 9.33 2.89
C HIS A 6 -19.01 9.70 4.33
N LYS A 7 -18.35 10.82 4.51
CA LYS A 7 -17.86 11.32 5.81
C LYS A 7 -16.94 10.32 6.55
N ALA A 8 -16.20 9.50 5.82
CA ALA A 8 -15.27 8.55 6.40
C ALA A 8 -13.96 9.20 6.86
N ALA A 9 -13.23 8.52 7.74
CA ALA A 9 -11.81 8.74 7.97
C ALA A 9 -11.03 7.93 6.93
N LEU A 10 -10.31 8.60 6.03
CA LEU A 10 -9.69 8.00 4.86
C LEU A 10 -8.16 8.04 4.96
N ALA A 11 -7.55 6.87 5.08
CA ALA A 11 -6.10 6.71 4.93
C ALA A 11 -5.72 6.64 3.46
N ILE A 12 -4.79 7.48 3.00
CA ILE A 12 -4.38 7.54 1.59
C ILE A 12 -2.93 7.16 1.43
N GLY A 13 -2.62 6.25 0.50
CA GLY A 13 -1.26 5.83 0.21
C GLY A 13 -1.17 4.67 -0.77
N ASN A 14 0.04 4.34 -1.22
CA ASN A 14 0.25 3.18 -2.08
C ASN A 14 0.14 1.85 -1.31
N PHE A 15 0.43 1.85 -0.02
CA PHE A 15 0.36 0.70 0.88
C PHE A 15 1.02 -0.57 0.32
N ASP A 16 2.15 -0.43 -0.40
CA ASP A 16 2.89 -1.58 -0.87
C ASP A 16 3.73 -2.16 0.27
N GLY A 17 3.46 -3.43 0.58
CA GLY A 17 4.03 -4.11 1.73
C GLY A 17 3.30 -3.89 3.05
N ILE A 18 2.51 -2.86 3.23
CA ILE A 18 1.85 -2.48 4.50
C ILE A 18 2.81 -2.67 5.69
N HIS A 19 3.93 -1.95 5.65
CA HIS A 19 4.95 -1.94 6.69
C HIS A 19 4.53 -1.10 7.91
N LYS A 20 5.31 -1.10 8.99
CA LYS A 20 5.01 -0.37 10.24
C LYS A 20 4.61 1.09 10.01
N GLY A 21 5.27 1.80 9.09
CA GLY A 21 4.88 3.18 8.74
C GLY A 21 3.46 3.26 8.15
N HIS A 22 3.12 2.35 7.22
CA HIS A 22 1.75 2.26 6.70
C HIS A 22 0.74 1.88 7.77
N VAL A 23 1.10 0.97 8.66
CA VAL A 23 0.25 0.55 9.80
C VAL A 23 -0.04 1.74 10.72
N ALA A 24 0.92 2.62 10.93
CA ALA A 24 0.69 3.83 11.73
C ALA A 24 -0.35 4.77 11.10
N VAL A 25 -0.30 4.96 9.78
CA VAL A 25 -1.31 5.75 9.04
C VAL A 25 -2.69 5.11 9.17
N ILE A 26 -2.79 3.79 8.99
CA ILE A 26 -4.06 3.05 9.12
C ILE A 26 -4.58 3.13 10.56
N ASN A 27 -3.72 2.94 11.56
CA ASN A 27 -4.11 3.01 12.97
C ASN A 27 -4.54 4.42 13.40
N LYS A 28 -3.89 5.47 12.89
CA LYS A 28 -4.32 6.86 13.12
C LYS A 28 -5.71 7.10 12.53
N ALA A 29 -5.95 6.64 11.29
CA ALA A 29 -7.26 6.74 10.65
C ALA A 29 -8.33 5.93 11.42
N LYS A 30 -7.98 4.72 11.89
CA LYS A 30 -8.85 3.88 12.70
C LYS A 30 -9.21 4.56 14.03
N PHE A 31 -8.25 5.15 14.71
CA PHE A 31 -8.49 5.90 15.95
C PHE A 31 -9.48 7.04 15.72
N ILE A 32 -9.26 7.86 14.68
CA ILE A 32 -10.14 8.97 14.32
C ILE A 32 -11.55 8.47 13.95
N ALA A 33 -11.63 7.37 13.19
CA ALA A 33 -12.90 6.76 12.83
C ALA A 33 -13.70 6.32 14.06
N MET A 34 -13.04 5.71 15.04
CA MET A 34 -13.68 5.26 16.28
C MET A 34 -14.16 6.43 17.14
N GLU A 35 -13.32 7.44 17.37
CA GLU A 35 -13.66 8.63 18.17
C GLU A 35 -14.87 9.39 17.58
N ASN A 36 -14.94 9.49 16.27
CA ASN A 36 -15.97 10.26 15.58
C ASN A 36 -17.14 9.39 15.06
N LYS A 37 -17.17 8.08 15.38
CA LYS A 37 -18.18 7.12 14.90
C LYS A 37 -18.30 7.09 13.37
N LEU A 38 -17.18 7.20 12.68
CA LEU A 38 -17.06 7.20 11.22
C LEU A 38 -16.67 5.80 10.69
N LYS A 39 -16.83 5.60 9.38
CA LYS A 39 -16.24 4.46 8.69
C LYS A 39 -14.75 4.67 8.45
N LEU A 40 -13.97 3.59 8.57
CA LEU A 40 -12.56 3.57 8.22
C LEU A 40 -12.39 3.18 6.75
N GLY A 41 -11.94 4.10 5.92
CA GLY A 41 -11.60 3.86 4.52
C GLY A 41 -10.11 3.85 4.26
N VAL A 42 -9.70 3.11 3.23
CA VAL A 42 -8.35 3.20 2.66
C VAL A 42 -8.46 3.53 1.17
N LEU A 43 -7.66 4.47 0.69
CA LEU A 43 -7.53 4.80 -0.72
C LEU A 43 -6.13 4.42 -1.21
N THR A 44 -6.07 3.62 -2.27
CA THR A 44 -4.83 3.17 -2.90
C THR A 44 -4.92 3.27 -4.43
N PHE A 45 -3.81 2.99 -5.11
CA PHE A 45 -3.67 3.14 -6.55
C PHE A 45 -3.23 1.82 -7.19
N GLU A 46 -3.88 1.42 -8.29
CA GLU A 46 -3.50 0.23 -9.08
C GLU A 46 -3.56 0.52 -10.59
N PRO A 47 -2.54 0.11 -11.35
CA PRO A 47 -1.25 -0.42 -10.90
C PRO A 47 -0.49 0.55 -10.00
N HIS A 48 0.47 0.04 -9.23
CA HIS A 48 1.35 0.90 -8.42
C HIS A 48 2.00 1.99 -9.30
N PRO A 49 1.99 3.28 -8.91
CA PRO A 49 2.46 4.37 -9.75
C PRO A 49 3.84 4.12 -10.38
N LYS A 50 4.81 3.62 -9.62
CA LYS A 50 6.15 3.31 -10.15
C LYS A 50 6.12 2.23 -11.25
N CYS A 51 5.24 1.23 -11.15
CA CYS A 51 5.10 0.18 -12.16
C CYS A 51 4.44 0.69 -13.46
N PHE A 52 3.72 1.79 -13.39
CA PHE A 52 3.12 2.41 -14.57
C PHE A 52 4.16 3.14 -15.42
N PHE A 53 5.15 3.77 -14.81
CA PHE A 53 6.12 4.60 -15.51
C PHE A 53 7.28 3.82 -16.15
N SER A 54 7.51 2.57 -15.75
CA SER A 54 8.66 1.84 -16.26
C SER A 54 8.54 0.33 -16.07
N GLU A 55 8.88 -0.41 -17.13
CA GLU A 55 9.01 -1.87 -17.10
C GLU A 55 10.12 -2.36 -16.14
N LYS A 56 11.07 -1.49 -15.77
CA LYS A 56 12.08 -1.79 -14.75
C LYS A 56 11.47 -2.23 -13.41
N TYR A 57 10.18 -1.92 -13.18
CA TYR A 57 9.44 -2.29 -11.97
C TYR A 57 8.61 -3.57 -12.12
N ASN A 58 8.91 -4.44 -13.08
CA ASN A 58 8.22 -5.73 -13.22
C ASN A 58 8.37 -6.61 -11.97
N PHE A 59 9.53 -6.59 -11.32
CA PHE A 59 9.83 -7.30 -10.07
C PHE A 59 9.93 -6.31 -8.90
N PHE A 60 8.81 -5.71 -8.56
CA PHE A 60 8.84 -4.56 -7.66
C PHE A 60 7.96 -4.72 -6.42
N ARG A 61 6.82 -5.39 -6.53
CA ARG A 61 5.80 -5.37 -5.47
C ARG A 61 6.23 -6.17 -4.24
N LEU A 62 5.96 -5.61 -3.08
CA LEU A 62 6.03 -6.32 -1.81
C LEU A 62 4.74 -7.11 -1.55
N THR A 63 3.61 -6.61 -2.02
CA THR A 63 2.30 -7.27 -1.93
C THR A 63 1.55 -7.13 -3.26
N ASN A 64 0.82 -8.16 -3.66
CA ASN A 64 -0.17 -8.02 -4.71
C ASN A 64 -1.47 -7.40 -4.17
N PHE A 65 -2.43 -7.12 -5.04
CA PHE A 65 -3.68 -6.48 -4.63
C PHE A 65 -4.50 -7.36 -3.67
N ARG A 66 -4.56 -8.67 -3.91
CA ARG A 66 -5.29 -9.61 -3.04
C ARG A 66 -4.72 -9.65 -1.63
N GLU A 67 -3.39 -9.76 -1.52
CA GLU A 67 -2.69 -9.74 -0.23
C GLU A 67 -2.90 -8.41 0.50
N LYS A 68 -2.77 -7.28 -0.23
CA LYS A 68 -3.06 -5.96 0.31
C LYS A 68 -4.47 -5.90 0.89
N PHE A 69 -5.45 -6.37 0.15
CA PHE A 69 -6.85 -6.42 0.60
C PHE A 69 -7.03 -7.26 1.88
N LEU A 70 -6.44 -8.45 1.92
CA LEU A 70 -6.54 -9.34 3.09
C LEU A 70 -5.88 -8.75 4.33
N ILE A 71 -4.71 -8.12 4.17
CA ILE A 71 -4.02 -7.43 5.25
C ILE A 71 -4.86 -6.25 5.75
N LEU A 72 -5.38 -5.41 4.88
CA LEU A 72 -6.25 -4.28 5.26
C LEU A 72 -7.51 -4.76 5.98
N LYS A 73 -8.12 -5.86 5.52
CA LYS A 73 -9.26 -6.50 6.19
C LYS A 73 -8.92 -6.91 7.62
N SER A 74 -7.71 -7.43 7.88
CA SER A 74 -7.27 -7.80 9.23
C SER A 74 -7.14 -6.58 10.17
N TYR A 75 -6.89 -5.38 9.62
CA TYR A 75 -6.90 -4.11 10.37
C TYR A 75 -8.31 -3.54 10.59
N LYS A 76 -9.36 -4.28 10.15
CA LYS A 76 -10.78 -3.86 10.27
C LYS A 76 -11.10 -2.61 9.46
N VAL A 77 -10.48 -2.47 8.28
CA VAL A 77 -10.85 -1.45 7.30
C VAL A 77 -12.24 -1.77 6.76
N ASP A 78 -13.17 -0.82 6.80
CA ASP A 78 -14.55 -1.00 6.36
C ASP A 78 -14.66 -1.06 4.82
N PHE A 79 -13.86 -0.26 4.11
CA PHE A 79 -13.86 -0.24 2.65
C PHE A 79 -12.51 0.18 2.06
N LEU A 80 -12.24 -0.28 0.84
CA LEU A 80 -11.05 0.02 0.07
C LEU A 80 -11.45 0.70 -1.25
N ILE A 81 -10.95 1.91 -1.46
CA ILE A 81 -11.04 2.61 -2.74
C ILE A 81 -9.77 2.33 -3.53
N ASN A 82 -9.92 1.71 -4.69
CA ASN A 82 -8.82 1.47 -5.59
C ASN A 82 -8.94 2.37 -6.83
N ILE A 83 -8.12 3.41 -6.90
CA ILE A 83 -8.08 4.29 -8.07
C ILE A 83 -7.23 3.64 -9.16
N LYS A 84 -7.80 3.54 -10.36
CA LYS A 84 -7.05 3.09 -11.54
C LYS A 84 -6.01 4.15 -11.88
N PHE A 85 -4.72 3.78 -11.73
CA PHE A 85 -3.61 4.64 -12.09
C PHE A 85 -3.30 4.48 -13.58
N ASN A 86 -3.72 5.44 -14.38
CA ASN A 86 -3.61 5.43 -15.83
C ASN A 86 -3.22 6.82 -16.36
N SER A 87 -3.07 6.95 -17.67
CA SER A 87 -2.71 8.21 -18.35
C SER A 87 -3.72 9.35 -18.11
N GLU A 88 -4.99 9.04 -17.90
CA GLU A 88 -6.02 10.04 -17.58
C GLU A 88 -5.85 10.55 -16.14
N PHE A 89 -5.64 9.63 -15.18
CA PHE A 89 -5.42 10.00 -13.79
C PHE A 89 -4.14 10.83 -13.61
N LEU A 90 -3.10 10.54 -14.38
CA LEU A 90 -1.84 11.31 -14.37
C LEU A 90 -2.01 12.78 -14.75
N LYS A 91 -3.03 13.13 -15.53
CA LYS A 91 -3.32 14.51 -15.95
C LYS A 91 -4.07 15.30 -14.89
N ILE A 92 -4.57 14.64 -13.83
CA ILE A 92 -5.32 15.31 -12.77
C ILE A 92 -4.37 16.14 -11.92
N SER A 93 -4.61 17.46 -11.85
CA SER A 93 -3.83 18.35 -10.97
C SER A 93 -4.08 18.03 -9.49
N ALA A 94 -3.16 18.44 -8.63
CA ALA A 94 -3.30 18.26 -7.19
C ALA A 94 -4.60 18.91 -6.66
N ASP A 95 -4.90 20.13 -7.10
CA ASP A 95 -6.14 20.83 -6.72
C ASP A 95 -7.40 20.07 -7.14
N LYS A 96 -7.43 19.56 -8.39
CA LYS A 96 -8.56 18.76 -8.88
C LYS A 96 -8.71 17.45 -8.10
N PHE A 97 -7.61 16.83 -7.69
CA PHE A 97 -7.67 15.65 -6.84
C PHE A 97 -8.34 15.97 -5.49
N ILE A 98 -7.96 17.06 -4.83
CA ILE A 98 -8.58 17.46 -3.56
C ILE A 98 -10.04 17.83 -3.76
N LEU A 99 -10.33 18.78 -4.65
CA LEU A 99 -11.67 19.34 -4.82
C LEU A 99 -12.66 18.32 -5.38
N ASN A 100 -12.27 17.58 -6.42
CA ASN A 100 -13.21 16.70 -7.11
C ASN A 100 -13.24 15.31 -6.46
N LYS A 101 -12.08 14.69 -6.16
CA LYS A 101 -12.06 13.34 -5.58
C LYS A 101 -12.37 13.34 -4.09
N LEU A 102 -11.60 14.10 -3.28
CA LEU A 102 -11.76 14.01 -1.82
C LEU A 102 -13.03 14.72 -1.35
N ILE A 103 -13.31 15.93 -1.83
CA ILE A 103 -14.44 16.73 -1.34
C ILE A 103 -15.74 16.34 -2.06
N LYS A 104 -15.81 16.43 -3.41
CA LYS A 104 -17.07 16.24 -4.14
C LYS A 104 -17.50 14.78 -4.25
N GLU A 105 -16.61 13.89 -4.72
CA GLU A 105 -16.97 12.50 -5.00
C GLU A 105 -16.97 11.62 -3.74
N LEU A 106 -15.96 11.73 -2.89
CA LEU A 106 -15.82 10.90 -1.71
C LEU A 106 -16.45 11.52 -0.47
N ASN A 107 -16.58 12.87 -0.44
CA ASN A 107 -17.14 13.61 0.69
C ASN A 107 -16.55 13.12 2.02
N VAL A 108 -15.22 13.12 2.10
CA VAL A 108 -14.48 12.63 3.28
C VAL A 108 -14.57 13.61 4.44
N SER A 109 -14.58 13.15 5.68
CA SER A 109 -14.46 14.01 6.87
C SER A 109 -13.05 14.16 7.36
N ASN A 110 -12.23 13.10 7.24
CA ASN A 110 -10.84 13.13 7.67
C ASN A 110 -9.96 12.49 6.60
N VAL A 111 -8.83 13.13 6.31
CA VAL A 111 -7.78 12.63 5.41
C VAL A 111 -6.52 12.39 6.20
N ILE A 112 -5.98 11.18 6.13
CA ILE A 112 -4.80 10.76 6.87
C ILE A 112 -3.75 10.26 5.89
N THR A 113 -2.53 10.81 5.92
CA THR A 113 -1.41 10.39 5.08
C THR A 113 -0.12 10.25 5.87
N GLY A 114 0.89 9.64 5.28
CA GLY A 114 2.27 9.77 5.77
C GLY A 114 2.85 11.14 5.39
N PHE A 115 3.91 11.53 6.08
CA PHE A 115 4.63 12.81 5.89
C PHE A 115 5.20 13.00 4.48
N ASP A 116 5.50 11.91 3.78
CA ASP A 116 6.11 11.89 2.43
C ASP A 116 5.10 11.77 1.29
N PHE A 117 3.81 11.94 1.59
CA PHE A 117 2.77 11.75 0.59
C PHE A 117 2.79 12.85 -0.47
N VAL A 118 2.94 12.43 -1.72
CA VAL A 118 2.89 13.32 -2.90
C VAL A 118 1.88 12.81 -3.92
N PHE A 119 1.20 13.73 -4.61
CA PHE A 119 0.11 13.39 -5.54
C PHE A 119 -0.06 14.43 -6.66
N GLY A 120 -1.04 14.19 -7.53
CA GLY A 120 -1.34 15.07 -8.65
C GLY A 120 -0.31 14.98 -9.79
N ASN A 121 -0.64 15.68 -10.88
CA ASN A 121 0.23 15.74 -12.05
C ASN A 121 1.62 16.27 -11.67
N ASN A 122 2.68 15.59 -12.15
CA ASN A 122 4.07 15.91 -11.86
C ASN A 122 4.40 16.02 -10.36
N LYS A 123 3.64 15.33 -9.47
CA LYS A 123 3.82 15.36 -8.01
C LYS A 123 3.81 16.78 -7.42
N LYS A 124 2.98 17.65 -7.98
CA LYS A 124 2.86 19.05 -7.52
C LYS A 124 2.04 19.21 -6.23
N GLY A 125 1.36 18.16 -5.79
CA GLY A 125 0.65 18.12 -4.51
C GLY A 125 1.48 17.40 -3.46
N ASP A 126 1.46 17.92 -2.26
CA ASP A 126 2.11 17.43 -1.06
C ASP A 126 1.21 17.57 0.17
N VAL A 127 1.75 17.25 1.32
CA VAL A 127 1.04 17.33 2.60
C VAL A 127 0.63 18.76 2.96
N GLU A 128 1.45 19.74 2.65
CA GLU A 128 1.16 21.17 2.92
C GLU A 128 -0.02 21.68 2.06
N LEU A 129 -0.11 21.23 0.82
CA LEU A 129 -1.24 21.56 -0.03
C LEU A 129 -2.54 20.99 0.53
N ILE A 130 -2.57 19.74 0.97
CA ILE A 130 -3.78 19.13 1.58
C ILE A 130 -4.17 19.90 2.83
N LYS A 131 -3.21 20.22 3.71
CA LYS A 131 -3.42 21.01 4.92
C LYS A 131 -4.02 22.37 4.61
N SER A 132 -3.46 23.09 3.64
CA SER A 132 -3.98 24.38 3.18
C SER A 132 -5.45 24.29 2.73
N TYR A 133 -5.83 23.25 1.98
CA TYR A 133 -7.22 23.02 1.58
C TYR A 133 -8.13 22.65 2.75
N SER A 134 -7.65 21.84 3.69
CA SER A 134 -8.36 21.55 4.93
C SER A 134 -8.69 22.83 5.69
N ASP A 135 -7.69 23.68 5.90
CA ASP A 135 -7.84 24.94 6.65
C ASP A 135 -8.75 25.94 5.94
N LYS A 136 -8.61 26.10 4.63
CA LYS A 136 -9.39 27.04 3.82
C LYS A 136 -10.84 26.63 3.65
N THR A 137 -11.09 25.33 3.38
CA THR A 137 -12.43 24.87 3.01
C THR A 137 -13.26 24.40 4.19
N LYS A 138 -12.62 23.94 5.25
CA LYS A 138 -13.27 23.30 6.42
C LYS A 138 -14.21 22.14 6.03
N LYS A 139 -13.96 21.52 4.85
CA LYS A 139 -14.76 20.39 4.36
C LYS A 139 -14.27 19.03 4.88
N PHE A 140 -13.02 18.96 5.29
CA PHE A 140 -12.40 17.79 5.94
C PHE A 140 -11.30 18.25 6.89
N GLU A 141 -10.91 17.40 7.82
CA GLU A 141 -9.73 17.58 8.65
C GLU A 141 -8.56 16.79 8.08
N TYR A 142 -7.37 17.35 8.13
CA TYR A 142 -6.15 16.69 7.67
C TYR A 142 -5.25 16.27 8.84
N HIS A 143 -4.75 15.04 8.78
CA HIS A 143 -3.86 14.48 9.79
C HIS A 143 -2.64 13.85 9.12
N GLU A 144 -1.49 14.40 9.41
CA GLU A 144 -0.21 13.84 9.01
C GLU A 144 0.30 12.83 10.04
N VAL A 145 0.88 11.74 9.55
CA VAL A 145 1.61 10.78 10.38
C VAL A 145 3.09 10.95 10.09
N SER A 146 3.84 11.31 11.14
CA SER A 146 5.28 11.52 11.06
C SER A 146 6.04 10.24 10.73
N GLU A 147 7.27 10.39 10.29
CA GLU A 147 8.18 9.28 10.00
C GLU A 147 8.34 8.36 11.21
N ILE A 148 8.19 7.06 10.99
CA ILE A 148 8.48 6.04 11.99
C ILE A 148 9.85 5.46 11.73
N LYS A 149 10.72 5.55 12.72
CA LYS A 149 12.07 4.97 12.71
C LYS A 149 12.15 3.79 13.68
N GLN A 150 12.93 2.79 13.32
CA GLN A 150 13.26 1.69 14.21
C GLN A 150 14.78 1.53 14.25
N LYS A 151 15.40 1.67 15.42
CA LYS A 151 16.86 1.61 15.61
C LYS A 151 17.61 2.52 14.62
N ASN A 152 17.15 3.75 14.44
CA ASN A 152 17.67 4.74 13.48
C ASN A 152 17.54 4.35 11.99
N LEU A 153 16.82 3.27 11.65
CA LEU A 153 16.52 2.91 10.27
C LEU A 153 15.15 3.46 9.87
N GLU A 154 15.10 4.08 8.71
CA GLU A 154 13.86 4.46 8.05
C GLU A 154 13.04 3.21 7.70
N ILE A 155 11.74 3.25 7.99
CA ILE A 155 10.84 2.16 7.63
C ILE A 155 10.11 2.52 6.34
N SER A 156 10.65 2.06 5.21
CA SER A 156 10.05 2.29 3.90
C SER A 156 9.97 1.02 3.06
N SER A 157 9.07 1.03 2.07
CA SER A 157 8.98 -0.06 1.09
C SER A 157 10.30 -0.26 0.33
N SER A 158 11.08 0.80 0.13
CA SER A 158 12.38 0.75 -0.56
C SER A 158 13.43 0.01 0.26
N VAL A 159 13.51 0.28 1.55
CA VAL A 159 14.39 -0.43 2.49
C VAL A 159 14.05 -1.91 2.53
N ILE A 160 12.75 -2.25 2.64
CA ILE A 160 12.29 -3.65 2.68
C ILE A 160 12.65 -4.39 1.40
N ARG A 161 12.47 -3.78 0.22
CA ARG A 161 12.89 -4.40 -1.05
C ARG A 161 14.38 -4.66 -1.10
N ASN A 162 15.18 -3.74 -0.58
CA ASN A 162 16.63 -3.91 -0.53
C ASN A 162 17.05 -5.06 0.40
N LEU A 163 16.39 -5.19 1.56
CA LEU A 163 16.61 -6.32 2.48
C LEU A 163 16.26 -7.66 1.82
N LEU A 164 15.12 -7.76 1.14
CA LEU A 164 14.72 -8.98 0.42
C LEU A 164 15.71 -9.33 -0.69
N ARG A 165 16.19 -8.36 -1.47
CA ARG A 165 17.21 -8.57 -2.51
C ARG A 165 18.54 -9.06 -1.96
N LYS A 166 18.85 -8.76 -0.71
CA LYS A 166 20.04 -9.23 0.00
C LYS A 166 19.80 -10.53 0.77
N GLY A 167 18.59 -11.10 0.76
CA GLY A 167 18.23 -12.29 1.52
C GLY A 167 18.04 -12.05 3.03
N MET A 168 18.01 -10.80 3.47
CA MET A 168 17.84 -10.43 4.88
C MET A 168 16.34 -10.47 5.27
N ILE A 169 15.80 -11.71 5.29
CA ILE A 169 14.35 -11.95 5.44
C ILE A 169 13.85 -11.56 6.84
N MET A 170 14.63 -11.87 7.86
CA MET A 170 14.23 -11.59 9.25
C MET A 170 14.07 -10.09 9.49
N GLU A 171 14.98 -9.28 8.98
CA GLU A 171 14.94 -7.83 9.05
C GLU A 171 13.76 -7.27 8.25
N ALA A 172 13.53 -7.79 7.04
CA ALA A 172 12.37 -7.41 6.23
C ALA A 172 11.06 -7.73 6.95
N ASN A 173 10.92 -8.93 7.52
CA ASN A 173 9.76 -9.35 8.29
C ASN A 173 9.53 -8.47 9.53
N ASN A 174 10.60 -8.07 10.21
CA ASN A 174 10.51 -7.16 11.35
C ASN A 174 9.93 -5.80 10.96
N LEU A 175 10.35 -5.22 9.83
CA LEU A 175 9.80 -3.95 9.33
C LEU A 175 8.35 -4.10 8.83
N LEU A 176 7.97 -5.27 8.34
CA LEU A 176 6.60 -5.61 7.93
C LEU A 176 5.68 -5.97 9.11
N SER A 177 6.23 -6.30 10.29
CA SER A 177 5.52 -6.89 11.44
C SER A 177 4.79 -8.21 11.11
N ARG A 178 5.22 -8.90 10.07
CA ARG A 178 4.72 -10.21 9.64
C ARG A 178 5.72 -10.87 8.70
N ASN A 179 5.56 -12.16 8.49
CA ASN A 179 6.32 -12.84 7.43
C ASN A 179 5.95 -12.27 6.06
N TRP A 180 6.95 -11.92 5.27
CA TRP A 180 6.73 -11.61 3.87
C TRP A 180 6.22 -12.85 3.15
N ALA A 181 5.21 -12.70 2.32
CA ALA A 181 4.56 -13.80 1.65
C ALA A 181 4.40 -13.51 0.15
N ILE A 182 4.36 -14.57 -0.64
CA ILE A 182 4.05 -14.55 -2.06
C ILE A 182 2.82 -15.40 -2.28
N SER A 183 1.80 -14.83 -2.91
CA SER A 183 0.57 -15.52 -3.27
C SER A 183 0.50 -15.63 -4.80
N SER A 184 0.54 -16.85 -5.30
CA SER A 184 0.60 -17.10 -6.75
C SER A 184 -0.08 -18.43 -7.12
N VAL A 185 -0.36 -18.59 -8.39
CA VAL A 185 -0.89 -19.84 -8.94
C VAL A 185 0.27 -20.81 -9.18
N VAL A 186 0.06 -22.07 -8.83
CA VAL A 186 0.98 -23.17 -9.17
C VAL A 186 0.93 -23.39 -10.67
N ILE A 187 2.07 -23.37 -11.31
CA ILE A 187 2.23 -23.64 -12.75
C ILE A 187 2.98 -24.94 -13.00
N SER A 188 2.77 -25.54 -14.15
CA SER A 188 3.52 -26.73 -14.56
C SER A 188 4.98 -26.38 -14.77
N GLY A 189 5.90 -27.21 -14.26
CA GLY A 189 7.33 -27.15 -14.50
C GLY A 189 7.83 -28.41 -15.20
N GLU A 190 9.13 -28.58 -15.27
CA GLU A 190 9.81 -29.70 -15.95
C GLU A 190 9.63 -31.09 -15.26
N LYS A 191 8.97 -31.11 -14.11
CA LYS A 191 8.68 -32.31 -13.31
C LYS A 191 9.94 -33.10 -12.88
N ASN A 192 11.12 -32.48 -12.87
CA ASN A 192 12.38 -33.13 -12.51
C ASN A 192 12.37 -33.66 -11.07
N GLY A 193 11.73 -32.95 -10.14
CA GLY A 193 11.56 -33.40 -8.77
C GLY A 193 10.87 -34.76 -8.64
N ARG A 194 9.92 -35.10 -9.53
CA ARG A 194 9.23 -36.39 -9.53
C ARG A 194 10.19 -37.57 -9.86
N LYS A 195 11.18 -37.30 -10.73
CA LYS A 195 12.16 -38.34 -11.12
C LYS A 195 13.06 -38.78 -9.96
N ILE A 196 13.23 -37.89 -8.97
CA ILE A 196 14.06 -38.13 -7.78
C ILE A 196 13.21 -38.30 -6.49
N GLY A 197 11.90 -38.58 -6.65
CA GLY A 197 10.99 -38.86 -5.53
C GLY A 197 10.36 -37.66 -4.84
N PHE A 198 10.67 -36.42 -5.25
CA PHE A 198 10.12 -35.21 -4.63
C PHE A 198 9.17 -34.47 -5.56
N LYS A 199 7.94 -34.22 -5.09
CA LYS A 199 7.00 -33.38 -5.81
C LYS A 199 7.30 -31.90 -5.55
N THR A 200 7.44 -31.10 -6.61
CA THR A 200 7.72 -29.67 -6.54
C THR A 200 6.54 -28.86 -7.09
N ALA A 201 6.31 -27.68 -6.51
CA ALA A 201 5.35 -26.69 -7.00
C ALA A 201 6.10 -25.46 -7.51
N ASN A 202 5.87 -25.10 -8.78
CA ASN A 202 6.43 -23.90 -9.37
C ASN A 202 5.45 -22.74 -9.25
N LEU A 203 5.92 -21.57 -8.80
CA LEU A 203 5.11 -20.38 -8.63
C LEU A 203 5.52 -19.30 -9.63
N LYS A 204 4.53 -18.63 -10.25
CA LYS A 204 4.79 -17.48 -11.11
C LYS A 204 4.94 -16.22 -10.25
N VAL A 205 6.18 -15.77 -10.03
CA VAL A 205 6.50 -14.69 -9.09
C VAL A 205 6.89 -13.36 -9.76
N ASN A 206 6.70 -13.20 -11.05
CA ASN A 206 7.19 -12.10 -11.88
C ASN A 206 6.70 -10.68 -11.53
N LYS A 207 5.77 -10.54 -10.59
CA LYS A 207 5.27 -9.22 -10.11
C LYS A 207 5.82 -8.83 -8.75
N PHE A 208 6.41 -9.77 -8.04
CA PHE A 208 6.95 -9.53 -6.72
C PHE A 208 8.41 -9.05 -6.75
N CYS A 209 8.83 -8.39 -5.67
CA CYS A 209 10.21 -8.02 -5.48
C CYS A 209 11.11 -9.26 -5.55
N ASN A 210 12.23 -9.15 -6.29
CA ASN A 210 13.21 -10.23 -6.34
C ASN A 210 13.78 -10.50 -4.94
N LEU A 211 13.71 -11.75 -4.56
CA LEU A 211 14.42 -12.30 -3.42
C LEU A 211 15.84 -12.70 -3.86
N ALA A 212 16.83 -12.61 -2.98
CA ALA A 212 18.14 -13.18 -3.28
C ALA A 212 18.03 -14.66 -3.66
N TYR A 213 18.89 -15.12 -4.56
CA TYR A 213 18.96 -16.56 -4.87
C TYR A 213 19.38 -17.34 -3.62
N GLY A 214 18.73 -18.46 -3.36
CA GLY A 214 19.01 -19.29 -2.20
C GLY A 214 17.92 -20.30 -1.91
N VAL A 215 18.12 -21.07 -0.84
CA VAL A 215 17.13 -21.99 -0.30
C VAL A 215 16.54 -21.40 0.97
N TYR A 216 15.22 -21.39 1.05
CA TYR A 216 14.48 -20.76 2.14
C TYR A 216 13.51 -21.75 2.77
N LEU A 217 13.45 -21.74 4.09
CA LEU A 217 12.38 -22.42 4.81
C LEU A 217 11.11 -21.59 4.70
N VAL A 218 10.04 -22.16 4.19
CA VAL A 218 8.77 -21.46 3.96
C VAL A 218 7.60 -22.16 4.64
N LYS A 219 6.61 -21.38 5.05
CA LYS A 219 5.29 -21.87 5.43
C LYS A 219 4.37 -21.78 4.23
N VAL A 220 3.73 -22.89 3.84
CA VAL A 220 2.79 -22.94 2.72
C VAL A 220 1.36 -22.99 3.25
N GLN A 221 0.49 -22.23 2.65
CA GLN A 221 -0.96 -22.28 2.84
C GLN A 221 -1.61 -22.50 1.48
N ILE A 222 -2.50 -23.50 1.39
CA ILE A 222 -3.26 -23.88 0.19
C ILE A 222 -4.72 -23.53 0.39
#